data_f896d216fa0dd9b96c10e3afd2025072
#
_entry.id   f896d216fa0dd9b96c10e3afd2025072
#
_cell.length_a   1.000
_cell.length_b   1.000
_cell.length_c   1.000
_cell.angle_alpha   90.00
_cell.angle_beta   90.00
_cell.angle_gamma   90.00
#
_symmetry.space_group_name_H-M   'P 1'
#
loop_
_entity.id
_entity.type
_entity.pdbx_description
1 polymer ?
#
loop_
_entity_poly.entity_id
_entity_poly.type
_entity_poly.pdbx_seq_one_letter_code
_entity_poly.pdbx_strand_id
1 'polypeptide(L)'
;MGTYIEKLKNTLYDLIHEMSAHHWLYVTDPKRNFRRDRKLPFEKVLAMMVSMGGGSLRNELIDHFHCSADMASASAFVQRRAQLLPEALEYLFHRFNEQAVTEQLYKGYQLLAADGSDLQIFADPNDPDSYYPGANGQKHYSLLHINAVYDLLSRTYRDILIQKGRKMNENAALVQMTDRSSIPKAILIADRNYEAYNGIAHMEKKGWKYLIRIRDTAGMISPFQFKPACDLDIWKTITLTRKQTNAFKKMKADEPARYRCLPNSSPFDYIDLHDNQYYDLNVRFVRFRISEDTYETVVTNLSADEFPASEIKHLYNLRWGIETSFRDLKYTIGLKQPVSKKAEYISQEIFARCLMYNFCELVTSHITLHYRSEKYVYQTNFSAAVHICRLFLRGSVAPPDAETNISRNLVPVRPNRKAPRNANRPRFNGFLYRVA
;
A
#
# COMPACT_ATOMS: atom_id res chain seq x y z
N MET A 1 -28.01 19.08 -7.43
CA MET A 1 -26.90 18.13 -7.65
C MET A 1 -26.31 17.79 -6.29
N GLY A 2 -26.15 16.50 -5.94
CA GLY A 2 -25.55 16.10 -4.69
C GLY A 2 -24.06 16.52 -4.61
N THR A 3 -23.53 16.67 -3.39
CA THR A 3 -22.11 16.99 -3.15
C THR A 3 -21.20 15.83 -3.57
N TYR A 4 -19.89 16.08 -3.71
CA TYR A 4 -18.94 15.03 -4.11
C TYR A 4 -18.85 13.91 -3.05
N ILE A 5 -18.84 14.28 -1.76
CA ILE A 5 -18.81 13.31 -0.66
C ILE A 5 -20.05 12.41 -0.66
N GLU A 6 -21.22 12.96 -1.06
CA GLU A 6 -22.47 12.19 -1.20
C GLU A 6 -22.38 11.19 -2.35
N LYS A 7 -21.81 11.59 -3.49
CA LYS A 7 -21.57 10.67 -4.61
C LYS A 7 -20.66 9.50 -4.18
N LEU A 8 -19.56 9.79 -3.49
CA LEU A 8 -18.66 8.74 -2.99
C LEU A 8 -19.35 7.79 -2.00
N LYS A 9 -20.18 8.33 -1.10
CA LYS A 9 -20.97 7.52 -0.18
C LYS A 9 -21.94 6.62 -0.95
N ASN A 10 -22.65 7.17 -1.92
CA ASN A 10 -23.59 6.40 -2.74
C ASN A 10 -22.87 5.28 -3.48
N THR A 11 -21.74 5.56 -4.14
CA THR A 11 -20.91 4.53 -4.78
C THR A 11 -20.55 3.40 -3.82
N LEU A 12 -20.12 3.73 -2.59
CA LEU A 12 -19.77 2.73 -1.58
C LEU A 12 -20.99 1.90 -1.15
N TYR A 13 -22.11 2.56 -0.90
CA TYR A 13 -23.31 1.87 -0.43
C TYR A 13 -24.03 1.06 -1.52
N ASP A 14 -23.99 1.53 -2.78
CA ASP A 14 -24.49 0.79 -3.93
C ASP A 14 -23.70 -0.53 -4.11
N LEU A 15 -22.36 -0.49 -3.96
CA LEU A 15 -21.53 -1.70 -3.99
C LEU A 15 -21.84 -2.65 -2.82
N ILE A 16 -22.02 -2.12 -1.61
CA ILE A 16 -22.42 -2.93 -0.45
C ILE A 16 -23.79 -3.56 -0.67
N HIS A 17 -24.73 -2.84 -1.28
CA HIS A 17 -26.06 -3.35 -1.62
C HIS A 17 -25.98 -4.44 -2.71
N GLU A 18 -25.21 -4.25 -3.76
CA GLU A 18 -24.91 -5.27 -4.78
C GLU A 18 -24.35 -6.54 -4.15
N MET A 19 -23.36 -6.40 -3.26
CA MET A 19 -22.79 -7.53 -2.53
C MET A 19 -23.84 -8.21 -1.63
N SER A 20 -24.74 -7.46 -1.02
CA SER A 20 -25.80 -7.99 -0.16
C SER A 20 -26.82 -8.81 -0.95
N ALA A 21 -27.19 -8.36 -2.15
CA ALA A 21 -28.05 -9.10 -3.05
C ALA A 21 -27.47 -10.47 -3.43
N HIS A 22 -26.14 -10.61 -3.37
CA HIS A 22 -25.40 -11.84 -3.69
C HIS A 22 -24.54 -12.31 -2.49
N HIS A 23 -25.01 -12.06 -1.24
CA HIS A 23 -24.23 -12.29 -0.02
C HIS A 23 -23.66 -13.70 0.12
N TRP A 24 -24.30 -14.70 -0.50
CA TRP A 24 -23.83 -16.10 -0.46
C TRP A 24 -22.44 -16.30 -1.08
N LEU A 25 -21.96 -15.39 -1.94
CA LEU A 25 -20.61 -15.41 -2.52
C LEU A 25 -19.53 -14.95 -1.52
N TYR A 26 -19.92 -14.25 -0.47
CA TYR A 26 -19.03 -13.55 0.45
C TYR A 26 -19.06 -14.08 1.89
N VAL A 27 -19.69 -15.23 2.09
CA VAL A 27 -19.89 -15.82 3.43
C VAL A 27 -19.36 -17.23 3.52
N THR A 28 -18.94 -17.63 4.75
CA THR A 28 -18.33 -18.95 5.01
C THR A 28 -19.31 -20.12 4.86
N ASP A 29 -20.60 -19.91 5.10
CA ASP A 29 -21.67 -20.89 4.89
C ASP A 29 -22.86 -20.27 4.16
N PRO A 30 -22.92 -20.39 2.81
CA PRO A 30 -23.98 -19.81 2.00
C PRO A 30 -25.41 -20.29 2.36
N LYS A 31 -25.54 -21.47 2.99
CA LYS A 31 -26.84 -22.03 3.36
C LYS A 31 -27.39 -21.50 4.68
N ARG A 32 -26.54 -20.95 5.55
CA ARG A 32 -26.91 -20.56 6.92
C ARG A 32 -26.69 -19.09 7.23
N ASN A 33 -25.62 -18.49 6.67
CA ASN A 33 -25.18 -17.18 7.06
C ASN A 33 -26.03 -16.08 6.41
N PHE A 34 -26.37 -15.04 7.18
CA PHE A 34 -27.12 -13.86 6.77
C PHE A 34 -28.50 -14.10 6.12
N ARG A 35 -29.09 -15.27 6.29
CA ARG A 35 -30.42 -15.62 5.74
C ARG A 35 -31.62 -15.05 6.50
N ARG A 36 -31.43 -14.65 7.74
CA ARG A 36 -32.48 -14.09 8.59
C ARG A 36 -32.20 -12.62 8.84
N ASP A 37 -33.23 -11.79 8.69
CA ASP A 37 -33.16 -10.41 9.12
C ASP A 37 -32.98 -10.35 10.64
N ARG A 38 -31.88 -9.74 11.04
CA ARG A 38 -31.48 -9.51 12.43
C ARG A 38 -30.90 -8.09 12.53
N LYS A 39 -30.61 -7.64 13.74
CA LYS A 39 -30.03 -6.31 14.03
C LYS A 39 -28.75 -5.99 13.23
N LEU A 40 -28.03 -7.00 12.74
CA LEU A 40 -26.81 -6.92 11.96
C LEU A 40 -26.96 -7.69 10.63
N PRO A 41 -27.69 -7.15 9.65
CA PRO A 41 -27.71 -7.69 8.30
C PRO A 41 -26.35 -7.52 7.62
N PHE A 42 -26.14 -8.18 6.49
CA PHE A 42 -24.86 -8.20 5.77
C PHE A 42 -24.33 -6.78 5.46
N GLU A 43 -25.18 -5.92 4.88
CA GLU A 43 -24.83 -4.53 4.55
C GLU A 43 -24.37 -3.74 5.78
N LYS A 44 -25.09 -3.86 6.87
CA LYS A 44 -24.77 -3.13 8.10
C LYS A 44 -23.43 -3.55 8.68
N VAL A 45 -23.09 -4.85 8.60
CA VAL A 45 -21.78 -5.34 9.06
C VAL A 45 -20.65 -4.76 8.21
N LEU A 46 -20.76 -4.76 6.87
CA LEU A 46 -19.75 -4.17 5.99
C LEU A 46 -19.62 -2.66 6.22
N ALA A 47 -20.72 -1.91 6.25
CA ALA A 47 -20.72 -0.46 6.48
C ALA A 47 -20.09 -0.10 7.83
N MET A 48 -20.38 -0.90 8.87
CA MET A 48 -19.75 -0.74 10.19
C MET A 48 -18.25 -0.97 10.11
N MET A 49 -17.78 -2.06 9.47
CA MET A 49 -16.36 -2.37 9.38
C MET A 49 -15.58 -1.26 8.67
N VAL A 50 -16.13 -0.67 7.61
CA VAL A 50 -15.50 0.45 6.89
C VAL A 50 -15.44 1.70 7.76
N SER A 51 -16.53 2.06 8.46
CA SER A 51 -16.61 3.29 9.24
C SER A 51 -16.02 3.21 10.66
N MET A 52 -15.59 2.02 11.12
CA MET A 52 -14.96 1.86 12.43
C MET A 52 -13.64 2.62 12.55
N GLY A 53 -13.41 3.19 13.73
CA GLY A 53 -12.17 3.86 14.13
C GLY A 53 -11.22 2.97 14.94
N GLY A 54 -10.34 3.62 15.72
CA GLY A 54 -9.44 2.97 16.67
C GLY A 54 -10.02 2.77 18.08
N GLY A 55 -11.30 3.09 18.29
CA GLY A 55 -11.99 2.94 19.58
C GLY A 55 -12.25 1.49 19.98
N SER A 56 -12.71 1.26 21.23
CA SER A 56 -13.14 -0.08 21.64
C SER A 56 -14.33 -0.52 20.78
N LEU A 57 -14.50 -1.84 20.58
CA LEU A 57 -15.64 -2.35 19.79
C LEU A 57 -16.99 -1.88 20.36
N ARG A 58 -17.09 -1.77 21.69
CA ARG A 58 -18.30 -1.30 22.34
C ARG A 58 -18.61 0.15 21.98
N ASN A 59 -17.61 1.03 22.01
CA ASN A 59 -17.78 2.44 21.65
C ASN A 59 -18.14 2.60 20.18
N GLU A 60 -17.48 1.84 19.29
CA GLU A 60 -17.82 1.82 17.86
C GLU A 60 -19.27 1.40 17.59
N LEU A 61 -19.79 0.42 18.38
CA LEU A 61 -21.18 0.01 18.29
C LEU A 61 -22.12 1.10 18.83
N ILE A 62 -21.80 1.72 19.98
CA ILE A 62 -22.59 2.83 20.55
C ILE A 62 -22.72 3.97 19.53
N ASP A 63 -21.62 4.36 18.91
CA ASP A 63 -21.60 5.42 17.90
C ASP A 63 -22.43 5.04 16.67
N HIS A 64 -22.26 3.81 16.17
CA HIS A 64 -22.96 3.37 14.95
C HIS A 64 -24.47 3.19 15.16
N PHE A 65 -24.89 2.83 16.36
CA PHE A 65 -26.30 2.72 16.75
C PHE A 65 -26.87 3.98 17.39
N HIS A 66 -26.13 5.10 17.38
CA HIS A 66 -26.54 6.40 17.95
C HIS A 66 -27.07 6.27 19.39
N CYS A 67 -26.37 5.49 20.23
CA CYS A 67 -26.75 5.19 21.62
C CYS A 67 -28.17 4.53 21.77
N SER A 68 -28.69 3.88 20.76
CA SER A 68 -29.98 3.22 20.83
C SER A 68 -29.96 2.09 21.85
N ALA A 69 -31.04 1.99 22.65
CA ALA A 69 -31.23 0.87 23.57
C ALA A 69 -31.33 -0.50 22.86
N ASP A 70 -31.69 -0.50 21.57
CA ASP A 70 -31.79 -1.71 20.75
C ASP A 70 -30.50 -2.02 19.97
N MET A 71 -29.32 -1.52 20.40
CA MET A 71 -28.06 -1.80 19.76
C MET A 71 -27.67 -3.28 19.85
N ALA A 72 -26.89 -3.76 18.86
CA ALA A 72 -26.31 -5.08 18.89
C ALA A 72 -25.18 -5.19 19.92
N SER A 73 -25.03 -6.35 20.55
CA SER A 73 -23.90 -6.60 21.44
C SER A 73 -22.58 -6.81 20.68
N ALA A 74 -21.45 -6.55 21.34
CA ALA A 74 -20.12 -6.82 20.78
C ALA A 74 -19.96 -8.30 20.35
N SER A 75 -20.50 -9.24 21.16
CA SER A 75 -20.49 -10.67 20.81
C SER A 75 -21.27 -10.95 19.53
N ALA A 76 -22.46 -10.33 19.37
CA ALA A 76 -23.26 -10.49 18.15
C ALA A 76 -22.54 -9.97 16.91
N PHE A 77 -21.84 -8.83 17.01
CA PHE A 77 -21.03 -8.30 15.92
C PHE A 77 -19.88 -9.24 15.55
N VAL A 78 -19.10 -9.72 16.55
CA VAL A 78 -17.99 -10.64 16.32
C VAL A 78 -18.46 -11.93 15.64
N GLN A 79 -19.60 -12.50 16.08
CA GLN A 79 -20.20 -13.69 15.47
C GLN A 79 -20.64 -13.42 14.02
N ARG A 80 -21.25 -12.28 13.74
CA ARG A 80 -21.69 -11.91 12.38
C ARG A 80 -20.50 -11.67 11.46
N ARG A 81 -19.51 -10.94 11.93
CA ARG A 81 -18.28 -10.69 11.18
C ARG A 81 -17.54 -11.99 10.84
N ALA A 82 -17.50 -12.96 11.76
CA ALA A 82 -16.88 -14.27 11.54
C ALA A 82 -17.59 -15.11 10.45
N GLN A 83 -18.79 -14.72 10.04
CA GLN A 83 -19.51 -15.34 8.92
C GLN A 83 -19.07 -14.82 7.55
N LEU A 84 -18.32 -13.69 7.48
CA LEU A 84 -17.80 -13.14 6.25
C LEU A 84 -16.50 -13.86 5.84
N LEU A 85 -16.34 -14.11 4.56
CA LEU A 85 -15.03 -14.48 3.99
C LEU A 85 -14.06 -13.30 4.13
N PRO A 86 -12.75 -13.56 4.38
CA PRO A 86 -11.74 -12.49 4.39
C PRO A 86 -11.72 -11.65 3.12
N GLU A 87 -11.95 -12.27 1.97
CA GLU A 87 -11.94 -11.70 0.62
C GLU A 87 -13.12 -10.73 0.36
N ALA A 88 -14.16 -10.74 1.18
CA ALA A 88 -15.31 -9.85 1.01
C ALA A 88 -14.92 -8.37 1.08
N LEU A 89 -14.04 -8.00 2.03
CA LEU A 89 -13.55 -6.63 2.16
C LEU A 89 -12.48 -6.28 1.09
N GLU A 90 -11.69 -7.25 0.65
CA GLU A 90 -10.78 -7.10 -0.48
C GLU A 90 -11.55 -6.78 -1.77
N TYR A 91 -12.60 -7.56 -2.06
CA TYR A 91 -13.48 -7.31 -3.20
C TYR A 91 -14.09 -5.90 -3.15
N LEU A 92 -14.67 -5.51 -2.01
CA LEU A 92 -15.26 -4.19 -1.84
C LEU A 92 -14.23 -3.06 -2.04
N PHE A 93 -13.00 -3.24 -1.53
CA PHE A 93 -11.90 -2.28 -1.71
C PHE A 93 -11.55 -2.10 -3.19
N HIS A 94 -11.38 -3.18 -3.94
CA HIS A 94 -11.03 -3.11 -5.35
C HIS A 94 -12.17 -2.50 -6.18
N ARG A 95 -13.41 -2.94 -5.96
CA ARG A 95 -14.58 -2.40 -6.68
C ARG A 95 -14.81 -0.92 -6.39
N PHE A 96 -14.63 -0.50 -5.14
CA PHE A 96 -14.70 0.93 -4.80
C PHE A 96 -13.62 1.73 -5.53
N ASN A 97 -12.39 1.26 -5.57
CA ASN A 97 -11.31 1.92 -6.30
C ASN A 97 -11.60 2.05 -7.79
N GLU A 98 -12.12 0.98 -8.42
CA GLU A 98 -12.48 1.00 -9.84
C GLU A 98 -13.54 2.06 -10.18
N GLN A 99 -14.51 2.28 -9.29
CA GLN A 99 -15.62 3.21 -9.55
C GLN A 99 -15.38 4.64 -9.04
N ALA A 100 -14.62 4.80 -7.96
CA ALA A 100 -14.49 6.07 -7.27
C ALA A 100 -13.20 6.83 -7.60
N VAL A 101 -12.10 6.12 -7.91
CA VAL A 101 -10.80 6.76 -8.14
C VAL A 101 -10.69 7.23 -9.58
N THR A 102 -10.63 8.56 -9.76
CA THR A 102 -10.34 9.17 -11.06
C THR A 102 -8.85 9.09 -11.34
N GLU A 103 -8.49 8.63 -12.54
CA GLU A 103 -7.10 8.57 -12.98
C GLU A 103 -6.49 9.96 -13.08
N GLN A 104 -5.35 10.13 -12.44
CA GLN A 104 -4.47 11.28 -12.60
C GLN A 104 -3.17 10.79 -13.23
N LEU A 105 -2.76 11.44 -14.32
CA LEU A 105 -1.61 10.99 -15.11
C LEU A 105 -0.48 12.02 -15.09
N TYR A 106 0.72 11.51 -14.98
CA TYR A 106 1.96 12.27 -15.19
C TYR A 106 2.59 11.86 -16.52
N LYS A 107 2.57 12.75 -17.50
CA LYS A 107 3.03 12.44 -18.87
C LYS A 107 2.41 11.16 -19.46
N GLY A 108 1.12 10.92 -19.17
CA GLY A 108 0.40 9.74 -19.67
C GLY A 108 0.62 8.44 -18.87
N TYR A 109 1.28 8.49 -17.72
CA TYR A 109 1.51 7.36 -16.82
C TYR A 109 0.86 7.60 -15.46
N GLN A 110 0.29 6.56 -14.84
CA GLN A 110 0.00 6.58 -13.41
C GLN A 110 1.32 6.49 -12.63
N LEU A 111 1.48 7.33 -11.61
CA LEU A 111 2.65 7.28 -10.74
C LEU A 111 2.35 6.40 -9.53
N LEU A 112 2.93 5.21 -9.51
CA LEU A 112 2.73 4.22 -8.47
C LEU A 112 3.97 4.13 -7.58
N ALA A 113 3.78 3.98 -6.27
CA ALA A 113 4.84 3.59 -5.35
C ALA A 113 4.54 2.21 -4.78
N ALA A 114 5.57 1.36 -4.65
CA ALA A 114 5.49 0.11 -3.93
C ALA A 114 6.33 0.18 -2.65
N ASP A 115 5.75 -0.32 -1.55
CA ASP A 115 6.45 -0.43 -0.26
C ASP A 115 5.76 -1.47 0.63
N GLY A 116 6.49 -1.97 1.62
CA GLY A 116 6.01 -2.89 2.63
C GLY A 116 5.93 -2.25 4.01
N SER A 117 5.01 -2.75 4.85
CA SER A 117 4.88 -2.26 6.22
C SER A 117 4.39 -3.32 7.19
N ASP A 118 5.15 -3.51 8.27
CA ASP A 118 4.80 -4.48 9.30
C ASP A 118 3.64 -4.01 10.18
N LEU A 119 2.71 -4.91 10.46
CA LEU A 119 1.64 -4.75 11.43
C LEU A 119 1.80 -5.81 12.52
N GLN A 120 2.18 -5.38 13.71
CA GLN A 120 2.19 -6.25 14.87
C GLN A 120 0.75 -6.53 15.32
N ILE A 121 0.45 -7.82 15.51
CA ILE A 121 -0.86 -8.30 15.95
C ILE A 121 -0.73 -9.12 17.24
N PHE A 122 -1.87 -9.55 17.81
CA PHE A 122 -1.87 -10.41 18.98
C PHE A 122 -1.09 -11.69 18.70
N ALA A 123 -0.29 -12.12 19.68
CA ALA A 123 0.48 -13.33 19.57
C ALA A 123 -0.42 -14.57 19.50
N ASP A 124 -0.25 -15.37 18.47
CA ASP A 124 -0.90 -16.68 18.34
C ASP A 124 0.16 -17.77 18.13
N PRO A 125 0.52 -18.53 19.17
CA PRO A 125 1.47 -19.62 19.05
C PRO A 125 1.02 -20.75 18.11
N ASN A 126 -0.29 -20.84 17.82
CA ASN A 126 -0.85 -21.85 16.90
C ASN A 126 -0.71 -21.45 15.43
N ASP A 127 -0.29 -20.22 15.15
CA ASP A 127 0.05 -19.74 13.79
C ASP A 127 1.56 -19.51 13.63
N PRO A 128 2.35 -20.57 13.36
CA PRO A 128 3.81 -20.49 13.30
C PRO A 128 4.33 -19.56 12.21
N ASP A 129 3.54 -19.30 11.17
CA ASP A 129 3.95 -18.45 10.05
C ASP A 129 3.88 -16.94 10.39
N SER A 130 3.10 -16.56 11.39
CA SER A 130 3.04 -15.18 11.89
C SER A 130 3.73 -14.99 13.24
N TYR A 131 3.92 -16.06 14.02
CA TYR A 131 4.37 -16.00 15.40
C TYR A 131 5.89 -15.87 15.55
N TYR A 132 6.31 -14.94 16.41
CA TYR A 132 7.69 -14.73 16.84
C TYR A 132 7.78 -14.98 18.35
N PRO A 133 8.53 -16.01 18.80
CA PRO A 133 8.84 -16.19 20.21
C PRO A 133 9.72 -15.03 20.65
N GLY A 134 9.44 -14.46 21.81
CA GLY A 134 10.29 -13.43 22.37
C GLY A 134 11.71 -13.96 22.64
N ALA A 135 12.70 -13.12 22.40
CA ALA A 135 14.10 -13.39 22.75
C ALA A 135 14.64 -12.24 23.61
N ASN A 136 15.60 -12.52 24.50
CA ASN A 136 16.28 -11.51 25.31
C ASN A 136 15.33 -10.60 26.13
N GLY A 137 14.32 -11.21 26.78
CA GLY A 137 13.34 -10.48 27.60
C GLY A 137 12.23 -9.78 26.82
N GLN A 138 12.20 -9.90 25.50
CA GLN A 138 11.09 -9.39 24.67
C GLN A 138 9.89 -10.32 24.76
N LYS A 139 8.69 -9.73 24.82
CA LYS A 139 7.45 -10.50 24.75
C LYS A 139 7.27 -11.11 23.35
N HIS A 140 6.65 -12.28 23.29
CA HIS A 140 6.21 -12.91 22.05
C HIS A 140 5.18 -12.02 21.33
N TYR A 141 5.16 -12.06 20.01
CA TYR A 141 4.22 -11.33 19.16
C TYR A 141 3.96 -12.09 17.85
N SER A 142 2.89 -11.74 17.17
CA SER A 142 2.67 -12.14 15.76
C SER A 142 2.75 -10.92 14.85
N LEU A 143 3.08 -11.16 13.57
CA LEU A 143 3.29 -10.12 12.58
C LEU A 143 2.55 -10.46 11.28
N LEU A 144 1.84 -9.49 10.74
CA LEU A 144 1.43 -9.44 9.35
C LEU A 144 2.28 -8.41 8.61
N HIS A 145 2.62 -8.72 7.37
CA HIS A 145 3.32 -7.81 6.48
C HIS A 145 2.36 -7.35 5.39
N ILE A 146 2.19 -6.04 5.25
CA ILE A 146 1.29 -5.40 4.29
C ILE A 146 2.15 -4.88 3.15
N ASN A 147 2.05 -5.50 1.97
CA ASN A 147 2.62 -4.95 0.75
C ASN A 147 1.55 -4.10 0.07
N ALA A 148 1.90 -2.93 -0.44
CA ALA A 148 0.95 -2.04 -1.08
C ALA A 148 1.51 -1.42 -2.36
N VAL A 149 0.62 -1.21 -3.32
CA VAL A 149 0.80 -0.32 -4.46
C VAL A 149 -0.08 0.91 -4.24
N TYR A 150 0.54 2.08 -4.25
CA TYR A 150 -0.06 3.36 -3.92
C TYR A 150 0.10 4.35 -5.06
N ASP A 151 -0.99 4.96 -5.48
CA ASP A 151 -0.97 6.01 -6.49
C ASP A 151 -0.59 7.35 -5.84
N LEU A 152 0.52 7.90 -6.27
CA LEU A 152 1.12 9.11 -5.68
C LEU A 152 0.36 10.40 -6.04
N LEU A 153 -0.39 10.40 -7.14
CA LEU A 153 -1.16 11.57 -7.59
C LEU A 153 -2.55 11.59 -6.98
N SER A 154 -3.30 10.50 -7.08
CA SER A 154 -4.63 10.38 -6.44
C SER A 154 -4.53 10.14 -4.93
N ARG A 155 -3.34 9.83 -4.41
CA ARG A 155 -3.05 9.54 -3.00
C ARG A 155 -3.89 8.38 -2.45
N THR A 156 -4.09 7.34 -3.26
CA THR A 156 -4.92 6.18 -2.91
C THR A 156 -4.15 4.87 -3.00
N TYR A 157 -4.48 3.92 -2.12
CA TYR A 157 -4.03 2.54 -2.25
C TYR A 157 -4.72 1.89 -3.44
N ARG A 158 -3.95 1.39 -4.41
CA ARG A 158 -4.49 0.73 -5.60
C ARG A 158 -4.59 -0.77 -5.42
N ASP A 159 -3.62 -1.35 -4.73
CA ASP A 159 -3.57 -2.78 -4.45
C ASP A 159 -2.86 -3.06 -3.12
N ILE A 160 -3.25 -4.17 -2.47
CA ILE A 160 -2.72 -4.61 -1.19
C ILE A 160 -2.60 -6.12 -1.20
N LEU A 161 -1.44 -6.62 -0.72
CA LEU A 161 -1.20 -8.02 -0.50
C LEU A 161 -0.69 -8.25 0.92
N ILE A 162 -1.39 -9.07 1.69
CA ILE A 162 -1.10 -9.34 3.09
C ILE A 162 -0.37 -10.68 3.19
N GLN A 163 0.78 -10.69 3.85
CA GLN A 163 1.57 -11.89 4.10
C GLN A 163 1.78 -12.09 5.60
N LYS A 164 1.94 -13.34 6.03
CA LYS A 164 2.37 -13.67 7.39
C LYS A 164 3.86 -13.32 7.53
N GLY A 165 4.25 -12.74 8.67
CA GLY A 165 5.57 -12.12 8.82
C GLY A 165 6.77 -13.05 8.55
N ARG A 166 6.65 -14.35 8.86
CA ARG A 166 7.73 -15.33 8.56
C ARG A 166 7.75 -15.81 7.10
N LYS A 167 6.70 -15.53 6.36
CA LYS A 167 6.54 -15.89 4.93
C LYS A 167 6.57 -14.68 4.03
N MET A 168 6.95 -13.51 4.56
CA MET A 168 7.01 -12.29 3.77
C MET A 168 8.04 -12.38 2.64
N ASN A 169 7.63 -11.94 1.48
CA ASN A 169 8.48 -11.77 0.30
C ASN A 169 7.95 -10.60 -0.53
N GLU A 170 8.50 -9.42 -0.31
CA GLU A 170 8.06 -8.17 -0.96
C GLU A 170 8.20 -8.22 -2.48
N ASN A 171 9.26 -8.85 -2.99
CA ASN A 171 9.48 -8.99 -4.43
C ASN A 171 8.41 -9.88 -5.09
N ALA A 172 8.08 -11.02 -4.47
CA ALA A 172 7.02 -11.89 -4.97
C ALA A 172 5.64 -11.21 -4.86
N ALA A 173 5.40 -10.44 -3.80
CA ALA A 173 4.18 -9.66 -3.64
C ALA A 173 4.05 -8.58 -4.74
N LEU A 174 5.15 -7.87 -5.05
CA LEU A 174 5.15 -6.88 -6.11
C LEU A 174 4.85 -7.51 -7.48
N VAL A 175 5.45 -8.66 -7.80
CA VAL A 175 5.15 -9.41 -9.03
C VAL A 175 3.67 -9.73 -9.12
N GLN A 176 3.08 -10.31 -8.08
CA GLN A 176 1.64 -10.64 -8.06
C GLN A 176 0.76 -9.41 -8.25
N MET A 177 1.05 -8.30 -7.55
CA MET A 177 0.29 -7.06 -7.68
C MET A 177 0.46 -6.42 -9.06
N THR A 178 1.66 -6.51 -9.66
CA THR A 178 1.92 -6.05 -11.03
C THR A 178 1.10 -6.84 -12.04
N ASP A 179 1.15 -8.17 -11.98
CA ASP A 179 0.50 -9.04 -12.95
C ASP A 179 -1.02 -8.93 -12.92
N ARG A 180 -1.62 -8.88 -11.71
CA ARG A 180 -3.08 -8.76 -11.55
C ARG A 180 -3.63 -7.34 -11.75
N SER A 181 -2.76 -6.33 -11.84
CA SER A 181 -3.19 -4.94 -12.00
C SER A 181 -3.91 -4.71 -13.33
N SER A 182 -5.02 -3.99 -13.32
CA SER A 182 -5.72 -3.52 -14.52
C SER A 182 -5.13 -2.23 -15.12
N ILE A 183 -4.16 -1.62 -14.47
CA ILE A 183 -3.54 -0.35 -14.90
C ILE A 183 -2.69 -0.59 -16.15
N PRO A 184 -3.00 0.07 -17.29
CA PRO A 184 -2.31 -0.22 -18.56
C PRO A 184 -0.93 0.41 -18.65
N LYS A 185 -0.75 1.62 -18.07
CA LYS A 185 0.50 2.39 -18.13
C LYS A 185 0.83 2.99 -16.78
N ALA A 186 1.98 2.61 -16.22
CA ALA A 186 2.45 3.15 -14.95
C ALA A 186 3.96 3.38 -14.95
N ILE A 187 4.41 4.27 -14.06
CA ILE A 187 5.78 4.34 -13.57
C ILE A 187 5.75 3.84 -12.13
N LEU A 188 6.32 2.67 -11.86
CA LEU A 188 6.43 2.13 -10.52
C LEU A 188 7.71 2.61 -9.87
N ILE A 189 7.60 3.25 -8.72
CA ILE A 189 8.70 3.81 -7.94
C ILE A 189 8.87 2.99 -6.67
N ALA A 190 10.06 2.44 -6.43
CA ALA A 190 10.31 1.58 -5.29
C ALA A 190 11.70 1.79 -4.68
N ASP A 191 11.86 1.32 -3.44
CA ASP A 191 13.14 1.38 -2.75
C ASP A 191 14.10 0.24 -3.17
N ARG A 192 15.27 0.20 -2.58
CA ARG A 192 16.33 -0.78 -2.90
C ARG A 192 16.00 -2.23 -2.56
N ASN A 193 14.95 -2.50 -1.77
CA ASN A 193 14.54 -3.87 -1.44
C ASN A 193 13.88 -4.55 -2.64
N TYR A 194 13.39 -3.73 -3.59
CA TYR A 194 12.78 -4.19 -4.84
C TYR A 194 13.78 -4.30 -6.01
N GLU A 195 15.09 -4.18 -5.76
CA GLU A 195 16.15 -4.42 -6.76
C GLU A 195 16.22 -5.91 -7.11
N ALA A 196 15.35 -6.38 -8.02
CA ALA A 196 15.26 -7.76 -8.45
C ALA A 196 14.98 -7.87 -9.96
N TYR A 197 15.75 -8.72 -10.66
CA TYR A 197 15.58 -8.93 -12.10
C TYR A 197 14.19 -9.40 -12.47
N ASN A 198 13.60 -10.30 -11.65
CA ASN A 198 12.26 -10.83 -11.90
C ASN A 198 11.20 -9.74 -11.88
N GLY A 199 11.19 -8.89 -10.85
CA GLY A 199 10.24 -7.78 -10.75
C GLY A 199 10.37 -6.81 -11.93
N ILE A 200 11.61 -6.47 -12.34
CA ILE A 200 11.86 -5.62 -13.51
C ILE A 200 11.30 -6.27 -14.78
N ALA A 201 11.55 -7.56 -14.99
CA ALA A 201 11.07 -8.26 -16.18
C ALA A 201 9.53 -8.31 -16.25
N HIS A 202 8.83 -8.54 -15.12
CA HIS A 202 7.36 -8.48 -15.04
C HIS A 202 6.82 -7.09 -15.38
N MET A 203 7.43 -6.03 -14.85
CA MET A 203 7.03 -4.65 -15.18
C MET A 203 7.22 -4.34 -16.66
N GLU A 204 8.35 -4.73 -17.27
CA GLU A 204 8.59 -4.56 -18.71
C GLU A 204 7.59 -5.34 -19.57
N LYS A 205 7.28 -6.59 -19.22
CA LYS A 205 6.27 -7.41 -19.91
C LYS A 205 4.87 -6.83 -19.80
N LYS A 206 4.54 -6.20 -18.66
CA LYS A 206 3.30 -5.46 -18.45
C LYS A 206 3.23 -4.15 -19.26
N GLY A 207 4.35 -3.67 -19.79
CA GLY A 207 4.47 -2.35 -20.44
C GLY A 207 4.62 -1.20 -19.45
N TRP A 208 4.90 -1.50 -18.19
CA TRP A 208 5.16 -0.48 -17.19
C TRP A 208 6.59 0.03 -17.27
N LYS A 209 6.76 1.27 -16.83
CA LYS A 209 8.05 1.86 -16.51
C LYS A 209 8.34 1.67 -15.03
N TYR A 210 9.61 1.69 -14.67
CA TYR A 210 10.04 1.57 -13.28
C TYR A 210 11.12 2.59 -12.93
N LEU A 211 11.22 2.90 -11.65
CA LEU A 211 12.24 3.75 -11.05
C LEU A 211 12.59 3.18 -9.68
N ILE A 212 13.62 2.33 -9.62
CA ILE A 212 13.98 1.58 -8.42
C ILE A 212 15.33 2.06 -7.92
N ARG A 213 15.42 2.42 -6.63
CA ARG A 213 16.70 2.70 -6.00
C ARG A 213 17.52 1.43 -5.91
N ILE A 214 18.82 1.56 -6.15
CA ILE A 214 19.77 0.44 -6.08
C ILE A 214 20.95 0.75 -5.17
N ARG A 215 21.72 -0.27 -4.81
CA ARG A 215 22.95 -0.12 -4.03
C ARG A 215 24.11 0.18 -4.96
N ASP A 216 24.92 1.21 -4.65
CA ASP A 216 26.08 1.60 -5.47
C ASP A 216 27.20 0.56 -5.48
N THR A 217 27.39 -0.17 -4.37
CA THR A 217 28.52 -1.09 -4.17
C THR A 217 28.15 -2.56 -4.33
N ALA A 218 26.87 -2.86 -4.54
CA ALA A 218 26.36 -4.22 -4.67
C ALA A 218 25.19 -4.24 -5.67
N GLY A 219 24.72 -5.45 -6.07
CA GLY A 219 23.56 -5.61 -6.93
C GLY A 219 23.83 -5.37 -8.42
N MET A 220 22.84 -4.80 -9.10
CA MET A 220 22.85 -4.70 -10.59
C MET A 220 23.98 -3.84 -11.16
N ILE A 221 24.33 -2.77 -10.48
CA ILE A 221 25.31 -1.79 -10.97
C ILE A 221 26.75 -2.20 -10.68
N SER A 222 27.00 -2.96 -9.60
CA SER A 222 28.35 -3.16 -9.08
C SER A 222 29.36 -3.75 -10.08
N PRO A 223 29.00 -4.68 -10.99
CA PRO A 223 29.94 -5.21 -11.95
C PRO A 223 30.39 -4.22 -13.03
N PHE A 224 29.68 -3.10 -13.20
CA PHE A 224 30.12 -2.05 -14.15
C PHE A 224 31.21 -1.14 -13.58
N GLN A 225 31.53 -1.24 -12.29
CA GLN A 225 32.67 -0.56 -11.64
C GLN A 225 32.74 0.96 -11.91
N PHE A 226 31.58 1.63 -11.91
CA PHE A 226 31.57 3.09 -12.08
C PHE A 226 32.20 3.80 -10.89
N LYS A 227 32.89 4.93 -11.18
CA LYS A 227 33.45 5.76 -10.12
C LYS A 227 32.37 6.13 -9.08
N PRO A 228 32.66 6.01 -7.78
CA PRO A 228 31.72 6.46 -6.76
C PRO A 228 31.65 8.00 -6.75
N ALA A 229 30.59 8.53 -6.12
CA ALA A 229 30.41 9.95 -5.84
C ALA A 229 30.54 10.88 -7.07
N CYS A 230 30.00 10.46 -8.21
CA CYS A 230 29.84 11.31 -9.39
C CYS A 230 28.46 11.11 -10.02
N ASP A 231 27.97 12.13 -10.70
CA ASP A 231 26.75 12.02 -11.49
C ASP A 231 26.94 10.99 -12.61
N LEU A 232 25.91 10.22 -12.87
CA LEU A 232 25.87 9.16 -13.88
C LEU A 232 24.51 9.13 -14.56
N ASP A 233 24.52 9.00 -15.89
CA ASP A 233 23.32 8.78 -16.68
C ASP A 233 23.69 7.93 -17.90
N ILE A 234 23.46 6.62 -17.82
CA ILE A 234 24.00 5.68 -18.82
C ILE A 234 23.09 4.47 -19.01
N TRP A 235 22.90 4.08 -20.26
CA TRP A 235 22.24 2.83 -20.64
C TRP A 235 23.22 1.65 -20.64
N LYS A 236 22.77 0.53 -20.13
CA LYS A 236 23.49 -0.75 -20.15
C LYS A 236 22.54 -1.89 -20.45
N THR A 237 23.03 -2.89 -21.18
CA THR A 237 22.36 -4.17 -21.35
C THR A 237 22.89 -5.17 -20.33
N ILE A 238 22.00 -5.86 -19.64
CA ILE A 238 22.31 -6.99 -18.77
C ILE A 238 21.69 -8.23 -19.38
N THR A 239 22.52 -9.20 -19.76
CA THR A 239 22.10 -10.47 -20.36
C THR A 239 22.10 -11.57 -19.29
N LEU A 240 20.92 -12.08 -18.99
CA LEU A 240 20.69 -13.12 -17.98
C LEU A 240 20.63 -14.50 -18.63
N THR A 241 21.16 -15.52 -17.94
CA THR A 241 20.99 -16.93 -18.30
C THR A 241 21.02 -17.81 -17.05
N ARG A 242 20.56 -19.07 -17.17
CA ARG A 242 20.65 -20.06 -16.09
C ARG A 242 21.84 -21.00 -16.25
N LYS A 243 22.40 -21.14 -17.45
CA LYS A 243 23.46 -22.11 -17.76
C LYS A 243 24.80 -21.47 -18.10
N GLN A 244 25.86 -22.02 -17.54
CA GLN A 244 27.23 -21.62 -17.83
C GLN A 244 27.84 -22.52 -18.94
N THR A 245 27.34 -22.38 -20.17
CA THR A 245 27.94 -23.04 -21.34
C THR A 245 29.33 -22.47 -21.66
N ASN A 246 30.12 -23.20 -22.48
CA ASN A 246 31.43 -22.68 -22.90
C ASN A 246 31.28 -21.37 -23.72
N ALA A 247 30.25 -21.25 -24.53
CA ALA A 247 29.87 -20.03 -25.23
C ALA A 247 29.63 -18.87 -24.25
N PHE A 248 28.81 -19.10 -23.22
CA PHE A 248 28.56 -18.11 -22.17
C PHE A 248 29.84 -17.69 -21.43
N LYS A 249 30.71 -18.64 -21.08
CA LYS A 249 31.96 -18.35 -20.38
C LYS A 249 32.87 -17.43 -21.24
N LYS A 250 32.89 -17.65 -22.55
CA LYS A 250 33.64 -16.80 -23.47
C LYS A 250 33.04 -15.39 -23.51
N MET A 251 31.75 -15.26 -23.76
CA MET A 251 31.03 -13.96 -23.77
C MET A 251 31.22 -13.19 -22.45
N LYS A 252 31.15 -13.91 -21.31
CA LYS A 252 31.34 -13.31 -19.98
C LYS A 252 32.80 -12.89 -19.75
N ALA A 253 33.79 -13.57 -20.33
CA ALA A 253 35.17 -13.16 -20.24
C ALA A 253 35.42 -11.86 -21.04
N ASP A 254 34.74 -11.70 -22.18
CA ASP A 254 34.85 -10.50 -23.02
C ASP A 254 34.09 -9.31 -22.40
N GLU A 255 32.87 -9.53 -21.87
CA GLU A 255 32.03 -8.49 -21.27
C GLU A 255 31.51 -8.91 -19.87
N PRO A 256 32.36 -8.93 -18.81
CA PRO A 256 32.03 -9.47 -17.50
C PRO A 256 30.84 -8.76 -16.81
N ALA A 257 30.68 -7.48 -17.08
CA ALA A 257 29.61 -6.68 -16.48
C ALA A 257 28.24 -6.90 -17.14
N ARG A 258 28.18 -7.32 -18.39
CA ARG A 258 26.96 -7.57 -19.14
C ARG A 258 26.34 -8.93 -18.83
N TYR A 259 27.13 -10.00 -18.90
CA TYR A 259 26.63 -11.37 -18.82
C TYR A 259 26.53 -11.89 -17.38
N ARG A 260 25.33 -12.31 -16.97
CA ARG A 260 25.02 -12.80 -15.61
C ARG A 260 24.42 -14.18 -15.65
N CYS A 261 24.95 -15.07 -14.82
CA CYS A 261 24.33 -16.36 -14.56
C CYS A 261 23.49 -16.28 -13.29
N LEU A 262 22.21 -16.58 -13.40
CA LEU A 262 21.28 -16.62 -12.26
C LEU A 262 21.42 -17.97 -11.53
N PRO A 263 21.60 -17.97 -10.19
CA PRO A 263 21.48 -19.18 -9.39
C PRO A 263 20.07 -19.81 -9.54
N ASN A 264 19.98 -21.13 -9.42
CA ASN A 264 18.68 -21.82 -9.49
C ASN A 264 17.73 -21.40 -8.38
N SER A 265 18.25 -20.93 -7.24
CA SER A 265 17.48 -20.41 -6.13
C SER A 265 16.92 -18.99 -6.37
N SER A 266 17.41 -18.24 -7.38
CA SER A 266 16.91 -16.90 -7.70
C SER A 266 15.63 -16.98 -8.52
N PRO A 267 14.53 -16.40 -8.06
CA PRO A 267 13.31 -16.32 -8.87
C PRO A 267 13.57 -15.58 -10.18
N PHE A 268 13.18 -16.18 -11.29
CA PHE A 268 13.13 -15.51 -12.60
C PHE A 268 12.23 -16.33 -13.54
N ASP A 269 11.08 -15.81 -13.89
CA ASP A 269 9.98 -16.56 -14.51
C ASP A 269 10.10 -16.66 -16.04
N TYR A 270 11.07 -15.97 -16.64
CA TYR A 270 11.25 -15.87 -18.10
C TYR A 270 12.39 -16.72 -18.65
N ILE A 271 13.08 -17.51 -17.83
CA ILE A 271 14.07 -18.49 -18.24
C ILE A 271 13.88 -19.76 -17.43
N ASP A 272 13.54 -20.87 -18.09
CA ASP A 272 13.40 -22.17 -17.45
C ASP A 272 14.73 -22.68 -16.89
N LEU A 273 14.68 -23.44 -15.79
CA LEU A 273 15.87 -23.97 -15.09
C LEU A 273 16.75 -24.87 -15.98
N HIS A 274 16.17 -25.48 -17.02
CA HIS A 274 16.85 -26.42 -17.89
C HIS A 274 17.17 -25.86 -19.27
N ASP A 275 16.81 -24.61 -19.55
CA ASP A 275 16.99 -23.99 -20.85
C ASP A 275 18.32 -23.23 -20.98
N ASN A 276 18.83 -23.13 -22.24
CA ASN A 276 20.02 -22.35 -22.58
C ASN A 276 19.65 -20.94 -23.07
N GLN A 277 18.49 -20.43 -22.71
CA GLN A 277 18.00 -19.14 -23.14
C GLN A 277 18.75 -18.00 -22.50
N TYR A 278 18.75 -16.88 -23.21
CA TYR A 278 19.23 -15.60 -22.74
C TYR A 278 18.06 -14.61 -22.64
N TYR A 279 18.10 -13.75 -21.64
CA TYR A 279 17.13 -12.68 -21.47
C TYR A 279 17.87 -11.36 -21.31
N ASP A 280 17.61 -10.41 -22.21
CA ASP A 280 18.23 -9.08 -22.18
C ASP A 280 17.33 -8.08 -21.46
N LEU A 281 17.91 -7.39 -20.48
CA LEU A 281 17.34 -6.22 -19.82
C LEU A 281 18.14 -4.98 -20.25
N ASN A 282 17.46 -4.04 -20.88
CA ASN A 282 18.06 -2.74 -21.22
C ASN A 282 17.69 -1.73 -20.14
N VAL A 283 18.65 -1.40 -19.29
CA VAL A 283 18.44 -0.57 -18.11
C VAL A 283 19.25 0.73 -18.21
N ARG A 284 18.69 1.81 -17.70
CA ARG A 284 19.34 3.10 -17.52
C ARG A 284 19.68 3.27 -16.05
N PHE A 285 20.95 3.49 -15.75
CA PHE A 285 21.42 3.85 -14.42
C PHE A 285 21.55 5.38 -14.34
N VAL A 286 20.83 5.97 -13.38
CA VAL A 286 20.92 7.40 -13.11
C VAL A 286 21.38 7.59 -11.68
N ARG A 287 22.50 8.30 -11.49
CA ARG A 287 23.02 8.69 -10.19
C ARG A 287 22.99 10.20 -10.08
N PHE A 288 22.44 10.69 -8.98
CA PHE A 288 22.31 12.11 -8.71
C PHE A 288 22.69 12.45 -7.27
N ARG A 289 23.20 13.64 -7.09
CA ARG A 289 23.59 14.17 -5.79
C ARG A 289 22.38 14.56 -4.95
N ILE A 290 22.36 14.15 -3.66
CA ILE A 290 21.32 14.52 -2.67
C ILE A 290 21.85 15.59 -1.72
N SER A 291 23.09 15.42 -1.22
CA SER A 291 23.79 16.37 -0.35
C SER A 291 25.26 16.45 -0.76
N GLU A 292 26.08 17.24 -0.04
CA GLU A 292 27.49 17.46 -0.39
C GLU A 292 28.27 16.17 -0.67
N ASP A 293 28.05 15.12 0.14
CA ASP A 293 28.78 13.86 0.05
C ASP A 293 27.87 12.64 -0.19
N THR A 294 26.59 12.85 -0.51
CA THR A 294 25.64 11.74 -0.64
C THR A 294 25.02 11.71 -2.02
N TYR A 295 25.09 10.53 -2.63
CA TYR A 295 24.47 10.23 -3.92
C TYR A 295 23.40 9.15 -3.77
N GLU A 296 22.38 9.19 -4.63
CA GLU A 296 21.45 8.10 -4.84
C GLU A 296 21.56 7.61 -6.27
N THR A 297 21.53 6.29 -6.42
CA THR A 297 21.50 5.64 -7.73
C THR A 297 20.19 4.89 -7.90
N VAL A 298 19.60 5.07 -9.06
CA VAL A 298 18.37 4.39 -9.46
C VAL A 298 18.58 3.64 -10.78
N VAL A 299 17.84 2.55 -10.95
CA VAL A 299 17.70 1.84 -12.22
C VAL A 299 16.31 2.11 -12.78
N THR A 300 16.24 2.34 -14.10
CA THR A 300 14.98 2.68 -14.77
C THR A 300 15.00 2.23 -16.24
N ASN A 301 13.84 2.17 -16.88
CA ASN A 301 13.66 2.06 -18.33
C ASN A 301 13.00 3.32 -18.94
N LEU A 302 13.00 4.44 -18.22
CA LEU A 302 12.56 5.74 -18.71
C LEU A 302 13.59 6.33 -19.65
N SER A 303 13.16 6.88 -20.82
CA SER A 303 14.05 7.53 -21.78
C SER A 303 14.65 8.81 -21.21
N ALA A 304 15.87 9.17 -21.64
CA ALA A 304 16.52 10.40 -21.21
C ALA A 304 15.86 11.66 -21.80
N ASP A 305 15.32 11.54 -23.00
CA ASP A 305 14.68 12.66 -23.71
C ASP A 305 13.38 13.08 -23.03
N GLU A 306 12.59 12.11 -22.58
CA GLU A 306 11.30 12.37 -21.90
C GLU A 306 11.49 12.64 -20.39
N PHE A 307 12.48 11.98 -19.77
CA PHE A 307 12.75 12.05 -18.32
C PHE A 307 14.25 12.31 -18.07
N PRO A 308 14.71 13.56 -18.11
CA PRO A 308 16.11 13.90 -17.78
C PRO A 308 16.42 13.58 -16.30
N ALA A 309 17.70 13.49 -15.95
CA ALA A 309 18.17 13.10 -14.62
C ALA A 309 17.58 13.97 -13.48
N SER A 310 17.36 15.26 -13.73
CA SER A 310 16.71 16.18 -12.76
C SER A 310 15.26 15.77 -12.45
N GLU A 311 14.52 15.30 -13.46
CA GLU A 311 13.17 14.83 -13.31
C GLU A 311 13.10 13.46 -12.64
N ILE A 312 14.03 12.56 -12.94
CA ILE A 312 14.20 11.29 -12.25
C ILE A 312 14.37 11.49 -10.74
N LYS A 313 15.21 12.44 -10.34
CA LYS A 313 15.38 12.84 -8.93
C LYS A 313 14.06 13.33 -8.32
N HIS A 314 13.31 14.17 -9.03
CA HIS A 314 12.03 14.68 -8.58
C HIS A 314 11.01 13.54 -8.38
N LEU A 315 10.84 12.68 -9.38
CA LEU A 315 9.92 11.53 -9.32
C LEU A 315 10.27 10.59 -8.16
N TYR A 316 11.56 10.29 -7.99
CA TYR A 316 11.98 9.40 -6.90
C TYR A 316 11.64 9.98 -5.51
N ASN A 317 11.75 11.29 -5.34
CA ASN A 317 11.37 11.95 -4.08
C ASN A 317 9.87 11.82 -3.76
N LEU A 318 8.99 11.70 -4.76
CA LEU A 318 7.55 11.49 -4.54
C LEU A 318 7.26 10.16 -3.84
N ARG A 319 8.15 9.17 -3.92
CA ARG A 319 8.02 7.87 -3.26
C ARG A 319 7.70 7.98 -1.76
N TRP A 320 8.21 9.01 -1.09
CA TRP A 320 7.90 9.25 0.33
C TRP A 320 6.41 9.39 0.64
N GLY A 321 5.57 9.59 -0.36
CA GLY A 321 4.11 9.60 -0.23
C GLY A 321 3.56 8.32 0.36
N ILE A 322 4.04 7.14 -0.06
CA ILE A 322 3.57 5.85 0.48
C ILE A 322 3.98 5.65 1.95
N GLU A 323 5.20 6.06 2.35
CA GLU A 323 5.62 5.97 3.76
C GLU A 323 4.74 6.86 4.66
N THR A 324 4.37 8.04 4.16
CA THR A 324 3.43 8.94 4.86
C THR A 324 2.05 8.32 4.96
N SER A 325 1.54 7.72 3.87
CA SER A 325 0.25 7.05 3.87
C SER A 325 0.17 5.90 4.86
N PHE A 326 1.22 5.08 4.99
CA PHE A 326 1.28 4.02 6.00
C PHE A 326 1.25 4.57 7.44
N ARG A 327 1.88 5.72 7.69
CA ARG A 327 1.78 6.37 8.98
C ARG A 327 0.34 6.79 9.28
N ASP A 328 -0.32 7.41 8.32
CA ASP A 328 -1.70 7.86 8.48
C ASP A 328 -2.68 6.68 8.56
N LEU A 329 -2.47 5.62 7.80
CA LEU A 329 -3.24 4.38 7.89
C LEU A 329 -3.12 3.74 9.29
N LYS A 330 -1.91 3.66 9.82
CA LYS A 330 -1.65 3.04 11.13
C LYS A 330 -2.18 3.85 12.29
N TYR A 331 -1.99 5.15 12.28
CA TYR A 331 -2.26 6.02 13.43
C TYR A 331 -3.57 6.81 13.28
N THR A 332 -3.78 7.47 12.15
CA THR A 332 -4.95 8.33 11.94
C THR A 332 -6.19 7.51 11.61
N ILE A 333 -6.07 6.54 10.72
CA ILE A 333 -7.15 5.58 10.41
C ILE A 333 -7.29 4.51 11.52
N GLY A 334 -6.28 4.30 12.34
CA GLY A 334 -6.33 3.43 13.51
C GLY A 334 -6.11 1.95 13.22
N LEU A 335 -5.40 1.60 12.13
CA LEU A 335 -5.07 0.21 11.81
C LEU A 335 -4.20 -0.46 12.88
N LYS A 336 -3.39 0.30 13.61
CA LYS A 336 -2.53 -0.23 14.68
C LYS A 336 -3.30 -0.80 15.87
N GLN A 337 -4.61 -0.55 15.93
CA GLN A 337 -5.50 -1.01 17.01
C GLN A 337 -6.61 -1.91 16.44
N PRO A 338 -6.30 -3.14 15.97
CA PRO A 338 -7.31 -4.03 15.42
C PRO A 338 -8.32 -4.46 16.48
N VAL A 339 -9.56 -4.63 16.06
CA VAL A 339 -10.63 -5.14 16.94
C VAL A 339 -10.43 -6.62 17.22
N SER A 340 -9.94 -7.35 16.22
CA SER A 340 -9.78 -8.80 16.28
C SER A 340 -8.41 -9.22 16.76
N LYS A 341 -8.36 -10.46 17.27
CA LYS A 341 -7.11 -11.15 17.63
C LYS A 341 -6.64 -12.10 16.53
N LYS A 342 -7.54 -12.65 15.71
CA LYS A 342 -7.21 -13.61 14.66
C LYS A 342 -6.74 -12.91 13.39
N ALA A 343 -5.67 -13.43 12.79
CA ALA A 343 -5.05 -12.88 11.57
C ALA A 343 -6.06 -12.72 10.41
N GLU A 344 -6.93 -13.72 10.17
CA GLU A 344 -7.96 -13.69 9.13
C GLU A 344 -8.91 -12.48 9.27
N TYR A 345 -9.34 -12.19 10.49
CA TYR A 345 -10.22 -11.05 10.75
C TYR A 345 -9.47 -9.71 10.72
N ILE A 346 -8.17 -9.72 11.03
CA ILE A 346 -7.33 -8.54 10.89
C ILE A 346 -7.13 -8.22 9.42
N SER A 347 -7.04 -9.22 8.53
CA SER A 347 -7.00 -9.00 7.08
C SER A 347 -8.24 -8.26 6.58
N GLN A 348 -9.44 -8.64 7.03
CA GLN A 348 -10.67 -7.89 6.75
C GLN A 348 -10.55 -6.42 7.22
N GLU A 349 -10.01 -6.18 8.43
CA GLU A 349 -9.81 -4.82 8.95
C GLU A 349 -8.81 -4.02 8.13
N ILE A 350 -7.75 -4.63 7.63
CA ILE A 350 -6.77 -3.95 6.78
C ILE A 350 -7.44 -3.38 5.53
N PHE A 351 -8.21 -4.20 4.79
CA PHE A 351 -8.93 -3.73 3.60
C PHE A 351 -9.98 -2.67 3.93
N ALA A 352 -10.75 -2.84 5.01
CA ALA A 352 -11.72 -1.85 5.46
C ALA A 352 -11.05 -0.51 5.81
N ARG A 353 -9.88 -0.52 6.45
CA ARG A 353 -9.10 0.69 6.78
C ARG A 353 -8.49 1.35 5.54
N CYS A 354 -8.01 0.56 4.60
CA CYS A 354 -7.49 1.10 3.34
C CYS A 354 -8.60 1.71 2.48
N LEU A 355 -9.79 1.11 2.46
CA LEU A 355 -10.96 1.69 1.82
C LEU A 355 -11.35 3.03 2.48
N MET A 356 -11.41 3.06 3.82
CA MET A 356 -11.68 4.31 4.55
C MET A 356 -10.61 5.38 4.30
N TYR A 357 -9.34 4.99 4.23
CA TYR A 357 -8.24 5.89 3.86
C TYR A 357 -8.48 6.49 2.47
N ASN A 358 -8.74 5.65 1.46
CA ASN A 358 -9.01 6.09 0.09
C ASN A 358 -10.23 7.01 0.02
N PHE A 359 -11.32 6.66 0.72
CA PHE A 359 -12.49 7.52 0.82
C PHE A 359 -12.12 8.92 1.34
N CYS A 360 -11.35 9.00 2.42
CA CYS A 360 -10.94 10.28 3.01
C CYS A 360 -10.01 11.08 2.09
N GLU A 361 -9.05 10.43 1.42
CA GLU A 361 -8.16 11.12 0.48
C GLU A 361 -8.92 11.65 -0.74
N LEU A 362 -9.87 10.90 -1.28
CA LEU A 362 -10.72 11.37 -2.38
C LEU A 362 -11.54 12.60 -1.97
N VAL A 363 -12.13 12.60 -0.77
CA VAL A 363 -12.85 13.76 -0.25
C VAL A 363 -11.92 14.96 -0.06
N THR A 364 -10.78 14.77 0.59
CA THR A 364 -9.86 15.88 0.89
C THR A 364 -9.19 16.46 -0.34
N SER A 365 -8.91 15.64 -1.36
CA SER A 365 -8.33 16.10 -2.62
C SER A 365 -9.33 16.90 -3.47
N HIS A 366 -10.63 16.67 -3.31
CA HIS A 366 -11.69 17.38 -4.04
C HIS A 366 -12.06 18.72 -3.40
N ILE A 367 -11.81 18.89 -2.11
CA ILE A 367 -12.19 20.12 -1.39
C ILE A 367 -11.30 21.27 -1.81
N THR A 368 -11.93 22.32 -2.34
CA THR A 368 -11.24 23.56 -2.70
C THR A 368 -10.97 24.41 -1.46
N LEU A 369 -9.71 24.75 -1.24
CA LEU A 369 -9.32 25.62 -0.14
C LEU A 369 -9.45 27.09 -0.56
N HIS A 370 -10.30 27.82 0.15
CA HIS A 370 -10.50 29.26 -0.07
C HIS A 370 -9.57 30.15 0.77
N TYR A 371 -8.72 29.55 1.59
CA TYR A 371 -7.83 30.29 2.49
C TYR A 371 -6.51 30.62 1.79
N ARG A 372 -6.20 31.91 1.67
CA ARG A 372 -4.92 32.44 1.19
C ARG A 372 -4.17 33.10 2.33
N SER A 373 -2.92 32.73 2.54
CA SER A 373 -1.98 33.42 3.42
C SER A 373 -0.68 33.66 2.67
N GLU A 374 -0.13 34.84 2.78
CA GLU A 374 1.18 35.18 2.18
C GLU A 374 2.33 34.39 2.79
N LYS A 375 2.16 33.92 4.03
CA LYS A 375 3.22 33.28 4.80
C LYS A 375 3.25 31.75 4.69
N TYR A 376 2.10 31.08 4.54
CA TYR A 376 2.00 29.62 4.57
C TYR A 376 1.02 29.10 3.54
N VAL A 377 1.38 27.96 2.93
CA VAL A 377 0.44 27.10 2.20
C VAL A 377 -0.32 26.25 3.22
N TYR A 378 -1.62 26.15 3.07
CA TYR A 378 -2.47 25.35 3.95
C TYR A 378 -3.00 24.11 3.22
N GLN A 379 -3.20 23.05 3.98
CA GLN A 379 -3.87 21.84 3.51
C GLN A 379 -4.94 21.43 4.53
N THR A 380 -5.86 20.56 4.12
CA THR A 380 -6.86 19.99 5.03
C THR A 380 -6.19 19.20 6.15
N ASN A 381 -6.75 19.31 7.36
CA ASN A 381 -6.34 18.46 8.49
C ASN A 381 -6.89 17.05 8.26
N PHE A 382 -6.04 16.13 7.80
CA PHE A 382 -6.46 14.76 7.47
C PHE A 382 -7.09 14.02 8.66
N SER A 383 -6.60 14.24 9.88
CA SER A 383 -7.19 13.61 11.07
C SER A 383 -8.62 14.10 11.35
N ALA A 384 -8.86 15.41 11.21
CA ALA A 384 -10.21 15.96 11.32
C ALA A 384 -11.10 15.45 10.18
N ALA A 385 -10.59 15.39 8.95
CA ALA A 385 -11.32 14.88 7.81
C ALA A 385 -11.74 13.42 8.01
N VAL A 386 -10.86 12.55 8.50
CA VAL A 386 -11.18 11.14 8.82
C VAL A 386 -12.31 11.04 9.84
N HIS A 387 -12.28 11.85 10.90
CA HIS A 387 -13.33 11.86 11.91
C HIS A 387 -14.68 12.28 11.31
N ILE A 388 -14.70 13.38 10.55
CA ILE A 388 -15.90 13.90 9.89
C ILE A 388 -16.46 12.89 8.86
N CYS A 389 -15.60 12.29 8.04
CA CYS A 389 -16.01 11.26 7.08
C CYS A 389 -16.65 10.05 7.76
N ARG A 390 -16.17 9.62 8.94
CA ARG A 390 -16.81 8.55 9.72
C ARG A 390 -18.20 8.93 10.21
N LEU A 391 -18.34 10.13 10.78
CA LEU A 391 -19.66 10.64 11.20
C LEU A 391 -20.62 10.75 10.03
N PHE A 392 -20.12 11.17 8.87
CA PHE A 392 -20.91 11.25 7.64
C PHE A 392 -21.36 9.87 7.13
N LEU A 393 -20.47 8.89 7.09
CA LEU A 393 -20.82 7.52 6.70
C LEU A 393 -21.83 6.89 7.68
N ARG A 394 -21.75 7.20 8.96
CA ARG A 394 -22.71 6.77 9.98
C ARG A 394 -24.05 7.51 9.96
N GLY A 395 -24.19 8.54 9.12
CA GLY A 395 -25.40 9.36 9.01
C GLY A 395 -25.56 10.41 10.11
N SER A 396 -24.50 10.70 10.88
CA SER A 396 -24.52 11.69 11.97
C SER A 396 -24.27 13.13 11.49
N VAL A 397 -23.82 13.32 10.26
CA VAL A 397 -23.52 14.63 9.66
C VAL A 397 -24.10 14.69 8.26
N ALA A 398 -24.72 15.83 7.90
CA ALA A 398 -25.24 16.08 6.56
C ALA A 398 -24.10 16.33 5.54
N PRO A 399 -24.30 16.01 4.24
CA PRO A 399 -23.25 16.18 3.22
C PRO A 399 -22.66 17.58 3.14
N PRO A 400 -23.45 18.68 3.09
CA PRO A 400 -22.91 20.04 3.02
C PRO A 400 -22.09 20.43 4.24
N ASP A 401 -22.52 19.98 5.42
CA ASP A 401 -21.81 20.26 6.68
C ASP A 401 -20.49 19.52 6.74
N ALA A 402 -20.43 18.28 6.22
CA ALA A 402 -19.21 17.49 6.17
C ALA A 402 -18.13 18.21 5.34
N GLU A 403 -18.43 18.61 4.09
CA GLU A 403 -17.48 19.32 3.22
C GLU A 403 -17.08 20.67 3.80
N THR A 404 -18.03 21.44 4.35
CA THR A 404 -17.78 22.72 4.99
C THR A 404 -16.85 22.59 6.19
N ASN A 405 -17.10 21.63 7.06
CA ASN A 405 -16.25 21.41 8.24
C ASN A 405 -14.84 20.94 7.86
N ILE A 406 -14.69 20.08 6.86
CA ILE A 406 -13.35 19.65 6.39
C ILE A 406 -12.60 20.86 5.80
N SER A 407 -13.26 21.71 5.00
CA SER A 407 -12.62 22.88 4.38
C SER A 407 -12.18 23.96 5.39
N ARG A 408 -12.80 24.02 6.56
CA ARG A 408 -12.45 24.95 7.66
C ARG A 408 -11.35 24.42 8.56
N ASN A 409 -11.14 23.11 8.61
CA ASN A 409 -10.10 22.49 9.44
C ASN A 409 -8.80 22.37 8.64
N LEU A 410 -7.97 23.42 8.70
CA LEU A 410 -6.71 23.52 7.94
C LEU A 410 -5.49 23.43 8.84
N VAL A 411 -4.40 22.91 8.29
CA VAL A 411 -3.08 22.91 8.91
C VAL A 411 -2.05 23.51 7.95
N PRO A 412 -1.06 24.31 8.46
CA PRO A 412 -0.03 24.86 7.62
C PRO A 412 0.94 23.78 7.14
N VAL A 413 1.24 23.79 5.84
CA VAL A 413 2.33 23.01 5.26
C VAL A 413 3.65 23.68 5.66
N ARG A 414 4.49 22.97 6.40
CA ARG A 414 5.80 23.45 6.82
C ARG A 414 6.87 22.73 5.99
N PRO A 415 7.32 23.31 4.86
CA PRO A 415 8.39 22.73 4.07
C PRO A 415 9.68 22.69 4.91
N ASN A 416 10.53 21.72 4.67
CA ASN A 416 11.84 21.56 5.31
C ASN A 416 11.86 21.24 6.82
N ARG A 417 10.75 20.83 7.44
CA ARG A 417 10.76 20.33 8.81
C ARG A 417 11.47 18.97 8.86
N LYS A 418 12.75 18.97 9.20
CA LYS A 418 13.52 17.76 9.48
C LYS A 418 13.30 17.35 10.93
N ALA A 419 12.66 16.21 11.19
CA ALA A 419 12.71 15.57 12.49
C ALA A 419 13.85 14.54 12.46
N PRO A 420 14.92 14.69 13.25
CA PRO A 420 15.98 13.69 13.29
C PRO A 420 15.39 12.33 13.69
N ARG A 421 15.67 11.28 12.90
CA ARG A 421 15.30 9.91 13.26
C ARG A 421 16.09 9.53 14.52
N ASN A 422 15.40 9.27 15.62
CA ASN A 422 16.03 8.68 16.79
C ASN A 422 16.22 7.18 16.50
N ALA A 423 17.39 6.83 15.97
CA ALA A 423 17.76 5.46 15.59
C ALA A 423 17.77 4.49 16.79
N ASN A 424 17.88 5.04 18.01
CA ASN A 424 18.00 4.29 19.26
C ASN A 424 16.68 4.16 20.04
N ARG A 425 15.53 4.48 19.44
CA ARG A 425 14.27 4.16 20.11
C ARG A 425 14.13 2.64 20.19
N PRO A 426 14.08 2.05 21.42
CA PRO A 426 13.79 0.64 21.54
C PRO A 426 12.47 0.37 20.78
N ARG A 427 12.44 -0.68 19.98
CA ARG A 427 11.19 -1.14 19.36
C ARG A 427 10.23 -1.43 20.51
N PHE A 428 9.21 -0.59 20.66
CA PHE A 428 8.21 -0.78 21.69
C PHE A 428 7.35 -1.97 21.31
N ASN A 429 7.66 -3.14 21.88
CA ASN A 429 6.89 -4.36 21.74
C ASN A 429 5.78 -4.45 22.80
N GLY A 430 5.17 -3.33 23.14
CA GLY A 430 4.03 -3.27 24.05
C GLY A 430 2.71 -3.44 23.30
N PHE A 431 1.73 -4.04 23.96
CA PHE A 431 0.38 -4.07 23.43
C PHE A 431 -0.18 -2.65 23.36
N LEU A 432 -0.64 -2.25 22.18
CA LEU A 432 -1.50 -1.09 22.05
C LEU A 432 -2.92 -1.57 22.29
N TYR A 433 -3.36 -1.51 23.55
CA TYR A 433 -4.77 -1.72 23.84
C TYR A 433 -5.58 -0.58 23.23
N ARG A 434 -6.75 -0.91 22.67
CA ARG A 434 -7.75 0.11 22.38
C ARG A 434 -8.13 0.77 23.71
N VAL A 435 -8.05 2.08 23.74
CA VAL A 435 -8.52 2.82 24.92
C VAL A 435 -10.02 2.58 25.06
N ALA A 436 -10.45 2.16 26.23
CA ALA A 436 -11.85 1.88 26.55
C ALA A 436 -12.69 3.15 26.48
#